data_de1107e75f28e9e98de4b5e8d1b90b88
#
_entry.id   de1107e75f28e9e98de4b5e8d1b90b88
#
_cell.length_a   1.000
_cell.length_b   1.000
_cell.length_c   1.000
_cell.angle_alpha   90.00
_cell.angle_beta   90.00
_cell.angle_gamma   90.00
#
_symmetry.space_group_name_H-M   'P 1'
#
loop_
_entity.id
_entity.type
_entity.pdbx_description
1 polymer ?
#
loop_
_entity_poly.entity_id
_entity_poly.type
_entity_poly.pdbx_seq_one_letter_code
_entity_poly.pdbx_strand_id
1 'polypeptide(L)'
;MEVRSIYKYARISPFKVREVTREIQGLPVSAALDLLAFTPKKASFLIGKTLKSAIANAENNANLKPDGLVVKEAVVGEGPTLKRMMARARGSGSGILKRTSHIRIVLSDEIPIETRETRKKKREQEKKAKKQATSAASESSTASAGKKPAKTKRTAKPKK
;
A
#
# COMPACT_ATOMS: atom_id res chain seq x y z
N MET A 1 -10.40 -15.95 9.22
CA MET A 1 -9.70 -17.09 8.56
C MET A 1 -8.89 -16.58 7.38
N GLU A 2 -7.76 -17.22 7.01
CA GLU A 2 -6.91 -16.72 5.91
C GLU A 2 -6.76 -17.77 4.81
N VAL A 3 -6.96 -17.35 3.57
CA VAL A 3 -6.80 -18.21 2.39
C VAL A 3 -5.77 -17.62 1.45
N ARG A 4 -4.85 -18.46 0.95
CA ARG A 4 -3.75 -18.02 0.11
C ARG A 4 -3.77 -18.67 -1.27
N SER A 5 -3.33 -17.90 -2.27
CA SER A 5 -3.02 -18.41 -3.61
C SER A 5 -1.66 -17.90 -4.06
N ILE A 6 -0.89 -18.75 -4.75
CA ILE A 6 0.47 -18.42 -5.18
C ILE A 6 0.63 -18.77 -6.66
N TYR A 7 1.01 -17.79 -7.47
CA TYR A 7 1.44 -17.99 -8.84
C TYR A 7 2.95 -17.86 -8.95
N LYS A 8 3.62 -19.01 -9.19
CA LYS A 8 5.09 -19.08 -9.31
C LYS A 8 5.56 -18.82 -10.74
N TYR A 9 6.76 -18.26 -10.89
CA TYR A 9 7.47 -18.06 -12.16
C TYR A 9 6.70 -17.27 -13.23
N ALA A 10 5.92 -16.26 -12.83
CA ALA A 10 5.26 -15.37 -13.76
C ALA A 10 6.30 -14.63 -14.63
N ARG A 11 6.16 -14.69 -15.96
CA ARG A 11 7.09 -14.05 -16.91
C ARG A 11 6.86 -12.55 -17.02
N ILE A 12 7.10 -11.85 -15.90
CA ILE A 12 6.99 -10.40 -15.78
C ILE A 12 7.95 -9.92 -14.71
N SER A 13 8.44 -8.69 -14.86
CA SER A 13 9.31 -8.06 -13.85
C SER A 13 8.54 -7.79 -12.56
N PRO A 14 9.12 -8.08 -11.36
CA PRO A 14 8.47 -7.86 -10.07
C PRO A 14 8.08 -6.40 -9.84
N PHE A 15 8.86 -5.43 -10.33
CA PHE A 15 8.53 -4.00 -10.22
C PHE A 15 7.18 -3.66 -10.86
N LYS A 16 6.92 -4.17 -12.08
CA LYS A 16 5.65 -3.94 -12.79
C LYS A 16 4.45 -4.60 -12.11
N VAL A 17 4.67 -5.68 -11.39
CA VAL A 17 3.62 -6.37 -10.62
C VAL A 17 3.36 -5.65 -9.31
N ARG A 18 4.42 -5.19 -8.60
CA ARG A 18 4.29 -4.45 -7.33
C ARG A 18 3.49 -3.16 -7.48
N GLU A 19 3.58 -2.49 -8.61
CA GLU A 19 2.80 -1.29 -8.91
C GLU A 19 1.30 -1.58 -8.79
N VAL A 20 0.80 -2.65 -9.41
CA VAL A 20 -0.61 -3.01 -9.39
C VAL A 20 -1.02 -3.67 -8.05
N THR A 21 -0.15 -4.49 -7.43
CA THR A 21 -0.49 -5.13 -6.15
C THR A 21 -0.67 -4.13 -5.02
N ARG A 22 0.04 -2.99 -5.03
CA ARG A 22 -0.14 -1.92 -4.04
C ARG A 22 -1.54 -1.28 -4.10
N GLU A 23 -2.14 -1.23 -5.28
CA GLU A 23 -3.46 -0.63 -5.49
C GLU A 23 -4.59 -1.52 -4.96
N ILE A 24 -4.42 -2.85 -4.98
CA ILE A 24 -5.46 -3.81 -4.57
C ILE A 24 -5.40 -4.19 -3.09
N GLN A 25 -4.30 -3.93 -2.39
CA GLN A 25 -4.20 -4.24 -0.96
C GLN A 25 -5.21 -3.47 -0.11
N GLY A 26 -5.89 -4.17 0.81
CA GLY A 26 -6.89 -3.59 1.69
C GLY A 26 -8.24 -3.31 1.00
N LEU A 27 -8.42 -3.71 -0.26
CA LEU A 27 -9.71 -3.60 -0.94
C LEU A 27 -10.55 -4.86 -0.76
N PRO A 28 -11.89 -4.73 -0.75
CA PRO A 28 -12.77 -5.89 -0.87
C PRO A 28 -12.55 -6.57 -2.23
N VAL A 29 -12.76 -7.86 -2.27
CA VAL A 29 -12.46 -8.70 -3.43
C VAL A 29 -13.21 -8.22 -4.70
N SER A 30 -14.47 -7.81 -4.58
CA SER A 30 -15.27 -7.28 -5.69
C SER A 30 -14.61 -6.03 -6.30
N ALA A 31 -14.28 -5.04 -5.48
CA ALA A 31 -13.63 -3.81 -5.94
C ALA A 31 -12.22 -4.07 -6.50
N ALA A 32 -11.48 -5.05 -5.96
CA ALA A 32 -10.18 -5.44 -6.49
C ALA A 32 -10.30 -6.07 -7.88
N LEU A 33 -11.32 -6.90 -8.14
CA LEU A 33 -11.58 -7.46 -9.47
C LEU A 33 -11.92 -6.38 -10.49
N ASP A 34 -12.79 -5.43 -10.12
CA ASP A 34 -13.17 -4.31 -10.99
C ASP A 34 -11.96 -3.45 -11.34
N LEU A 35 -11.15 -3.09 -10.34
CA LEU A 35 -9.91 -2.32 -10.57
C LEU A 35 -8.96 -3.04 -11.52
N LEU A 36 -8.78 -4.36 -11.34
CA LEU A 36 -7.92 -5.16 -12.22
C LEU A 36 -8.47 -5.28 -13.65
N ALA A 37 -9.80 -5.28 -13.83
CA ALA A 37 -10.43 -5.30 -15.15
C ALA A 37 -10.21 -3.99 -15.92
N PHE A 38 -10.27 -2.84 -15.23
CA PHE A 38 -10.04 -1.52 -15.83
C PHE A 38 -8.56 -1.19 -16.07
N THR A 39 -7.64 -1.85 -15.37
CA THR A 39 -6.21 -1.53 -15.49
C THR A 39 -5.59 -2.19 -16.74
N PRO A 40 -5.15 -1.42 -17.77
CA PRO A 40 -4.64 -1.96 -19.03
C PRO A 40 -3.18 -2.40 -18.92
N LYS A 41 -2.84 -3.21 -17.91
CA LYS A 41 -1.49 -3.72 -17.66
C LYS A 41 -1.48 -5.25 -17.71
N LYS A 42 -0.44 -5.84 -18.32
CA LYS A 42 -0.24 -7.31 -18.31
C LYS A 42 -0.21 -7.88 -16.88
N ALA A 43 0.28 -7.10 -15.92
CA ALA A 43 0.31 -7.47 -14.51
C ALA A 43 -1.08 -7.75 -13.97
N SER A 44 -2.08 -6.89 -14.30
CA SER A 44 -3.46 -7.01 -13.83
C SER A 44 -4.10 -8.33 -14.24
N PHE A 45 -3.86 -8.79 -15.47
CA PHE A 45 -4.35 -10.08 -15.94
C PHE A 45 -3.79 -11.26 -15.12
N LEU A 46 -2.48 -11.25 -14.80
CA LEU A 46 -1.85 -12.32 -14.02
C LEU A 46 -2.31 -12.29 -12.55
N ILE A 47 -2.41 -11.10 -11.97
CA ILE A 47 -2.92 -10.90 -10.62
C ILE A 47 -4.39 -11.30 -10.54
N GLY A 48 -5.21 -10.92 -11.53
CA GLY A 48 -6.62 -11.29 -11.61
C GLY A 48 -6.84 -12.81 -11.65
N LYS A 49 -6.00 -13.57 -12.37
CA LYS A 49 -6.03 -15.03 -12.34
C LYS A 49 -5.70 -15.58 -10.96
N THR A 50 -4.68 -15.02 -10.31
CA THR A 50 -4.28 -15.46 -8.97
C THR A 50 -5.36 -15.14 -7.93
N LEU A 51 -6.01 -13.96 -8.05
CA LEU A 51 -7.10 -13.55 -7.19
C LEU A 51 -8.32 -14.45 -7.36
N LYS A 52 -8.73 -14.77 -8.61
CA LYS A 52 -9.82 -15.72 -8.88
C LYS A 52 -9.54 -17.09 -8.29
N SER A 53 -8.29 -17.57 -8.37
CA SER A 53 -7.89 -18.83 -7.73
C SER A 53 -7.95 -18.76 -6.20
N ALA A 54 -7.62 -17.60 -5.59
CA ALA A 54 -7.75 -17.41 -4.16
C ALA A 54 -9.21 -17.42 -3.70
N ILE A 55 -10.11 -16.82 -4.49
CA ILE A 55 -11.56 -16.84 -4.23
C ILE A 55 -12.10 -18.26 -4.29
N ALA A 56 -11.79 -19.00 -5.35
CA ALA A 56 -12.21 -20.40 -5.48
C ALA A 56 -11.67 -21.28 -4.33
N ASN A 57 -10.45 -21.04 -3.87
CA ASN A 57 -9.90 -21.72 -2.70
C ASN A 57 -10.66 -21.34 -1.41
N ALA A 58 -11.10 -20.10 -1.27
CA ALA A 58 -11.91 -19.66 -0.12
C ALA A 58 -13.30 -20.30 -0.11
N GLU A 59 -13.94 -20.37 -1.26
CA GLU A 59 -15.25 -21.00 -1.41
C GLU A 59 -15.19 -22.50 -1.18
N ASN A 60 -14.28 -23.21 -1.88
CA ASN A 60 -14.28 -24.67 -1.87
C ASN A 60 -13.61 -25.28 -0.63
N ASN A 61 -12.54 -24.67 -0.11
CA ASN A 61 -11.76 -25.25 0.98
C ASN A 61 -12.14 -24.70 2.35
N ALA A 62 -12.54 -23.43 2.41
CA ALA A 62 -12.85 -22.74 3.66
C ALA A 62 -14.33 -22.42 3.83
N ASN A 63 -15.17 -22.71 2.82
CA ASN A 63 -16.62 -22.41 2.80
C ASN A 63 -16.94 -20.95 3.13
N LEU A 64 -16.07 -20.01 2.72
CA LEU A 64 -16.23 -18.59 2.96
C LEU A 64 -17.01 -17.94 1.82
N LYS A 65 -17.88 -16.97 2.16
CA LYS A 65 -18.60 -16.18 1.15
C LYS A 65 -17.68 -15.12 0.53
N PRO A 66 -17.64 -14.96 -0.81
CA PRO A 66 -16.75 -14.02 -1.50
C PRO A 66 -17.01 -12.56 -1.13
N ASP A 67 -18.27 -12.20 -0.81
CA ASP A 67 -18.66 -10.81 -0.52
C ASP A 67 -18.05 -10.26 0.78
N GLY A 68 -17.66 -11.13 1.72
CA GLY A 68 -17.01 -10.74 2.98
C GLY A 68 -15.49 -10.72 2.91
N LEU A 69 -14.88 -11.12 1.79
CA LEU A 69 -13.45 -11.27 1.69
C LEU A 69 -12.75 -9.95 1.33
N VAL A 70 -11.60 -9.71 1.99
CA VAL A 70 -10.71 -8.57 1.75
C VAL A 70 -9.32 -9.07 1.38
N VAL A 71 -8.65 -8.37 0.48
CA VAL A 71 -7.26 -8.63 0.13
C VAL A 71 -6.36 -8.14 1.27
N LYS A 72 -5.97 -9.06 2.17
CA LYS A 72 -5.08 -8.74 3.29
C LYS A 72 -3.69 -8.41 2.81
N GLU A 73 -3.10 -9.29 1.99
CA GLU A 73 -1.76 -9.14 1.46
C GLU A 73 -1.71 -9.48 -0.03
N ALA A 74 -0.95 -8.68 -0.79
CA ALA A 74 -0.57 -8.97 -2.16
C ALA A 74 0.95 -8.76 -2.30
N VAL A 75 1.71 -9.83 -2.07
CA VAL A 75 3.18 -9.80 -2.03
C VAL A 75 3.77 -10.32 -3.33
N VAL A 76 4.82 -9.65 -3.81
CA VAL A 76 5.53 -10.03 -5.03
C VAL A 76 6.99 -10.30 -4.71
N GLY A 77 7.35 -11.58 -4.81
CA GLY A 77 8.74 -12.06 -4.72
C GLY A 77 9.45 -12.01 -6.08
N GLU A 78 10.77 -11.89 -6.05
CA GLU A 78 11.60 -12.00 -7.24
C GLU A 78 11.85 -13.46 -7.57
N GLY A 79 11.66 -13.83 -8.83
CA GLY A 79 11.99 -15.15 -9.33
C GLY A 79 13.33 -15.16 -10.09
N PRO A 80 13.77 -16.34 -10.54
CA PRO A 80 15.01 -16.48 -11.30
C PRO A 80 14.98 -15.64 -12.57
N THR A 81 16.12 -15.00 -12.86
CA THR A 81 16.28 -14.17 -14.06
C THR A 81 16.95 -14.96 -15.16
N LEU A 82 16.29 -15.08 -16.30
CA LEU A 82 16.85 -15.74 -17.49
C LEU A 82 17.71 -14.74 -18.27
N LYS A 83 19.00 -14.99 -18.31
CA LYS A 83 19.96 -14.17 -19.09
C LYS A 83 19.92 -14.59 -20.55
N ARG A 84 19.86 -13.61 -21.47
CA ARG A 84 19.89 -13.81 -22.92
C ARG A 84 20.85 -12.81 -23.54
N MET A 85 21.39 -13.11 -24.71
CA MET A 85 22.25 -12.23 -25.46
C MET A 85 21.51 -11.73 -26.70
N MET A 86 21.71 -10.47 -27.03
CA MET A 86 21.20 -9.86 -28.24
C MET A 86 22.38 -9.27 -29.01
N ALA A 87 22.51 -9.65 -30.28
CA ALA A 87 23.48 -9.07 -31.18
C ALA A 87 23.18 -7.60 -31.40
N ARG A 88 24.23 -6.77 -31.42
CA ARG A 88 24.19 -5.32 -31.66
C ARG A 88 25.10 -4.96 -32.83
N ALA A 89 25.12 -3.66 -33.19
CA ALA A 89 25.96 -3.14 -34.25
C ALA A 89 27.45 -3.44 -34.01
N ARG A 90 28.23 -3.54 -35.08
CA ARG A 90 29.67 -3.75 -35.06
C ARG A 90 30.11 -5.07 -34.36
N GLY A 91 29.31 -6.12 -34.44
CA GLY A 91 29.65 -7.41 -33.85
C GLY A 91 29.58 -7.47 -32.33
N SER A 92 29.15 -6.37 -31.67
CA SER A 92 28.98 -6.37 -30.22
C SER A 92 27.73 -7.13 -29.79
N GLY A 93 27.69 -7.64 -28.54
CA GLY A 93 26.54 -8.30 -27.93
C GLY A 93 26.14 -7.60 -26.64
N SER A 94 24.82 -7.48 -26.38
CA SER A 94 24.32 -6.97 -25.12
C SER A 94 23.49 -8.00 -24.39
N GLY A 95 23.64 -8.07 -23.06
CA GLY A 95 22.85 -8.97 -22.22
C GLY A 95 21.42 -8.48 -22.04
N ILE A 96 20.44 -9.39 -22.18
CA ILE A 96 19.02 -9.16 -21.87
C ILE A 96 18.64 -9.97 -20.65
N LEU A 97 18.00 -9.31 -19.67
CA LEU A 97 17.48 -9.96 -18.47
C LEU A 97 15.97 -10.16 -18.59
N LYS A 98 15.55 -11.42 -18.81
CA LYS A 98 14.13 -11.80 -18.75
C LYS A 98 13.79 -12.16 -17.31
N ARG A 99 13.30 -11.15 -16.54
CA ARG A 99 12.96 -11.31 -15.12
C ARG A 99 11.66 -12.07 -14.95
N THR A 100 11.58 -12.89 -13.91
CA THR A 100 10.34 -13.55 -13.46
C THR A 100 9.98 -13.08 -12.06
N SER A 101 8.75 -13.35 -11.65
CA SER A 101 8.23 -12.98 -10.34
C SER A 101 7.33 -14.07 -9.76
N HIS A 102 7.16 -14.06 -8.45
CA HIS A 102 6.22 -14.89 -7.72
C HIS A 102 5.15 -13.98 -7.13
N ILE A 103 3.88 -14.25 -7.40
CA ILE A 103 2.74 -13.46 -6.92
C ILE A 103 2.05 -14.28 -5.84
N ARG A 104 1.93 -13.74 -4.63
CA ARG A 104 1.20 -14.33 -3.51
C ARG A 104 0.09 -13.38 -3.10
N ILE A 105 -1.13 -13.89 -3.03
CA ILE A 105 -2.31 -13.17 -2.55
C ILE A 105 -2.86 -13.91 -1.35
N VAL A 106 -3.17 -13.18 -0.29
CA VAL A 106 -3.81 -13.67 0.92
C VAL A 106 -5.12 -12.92 1.10
N LEU A 107 -6.21 -13.66 1.18
CA LEU A 107 -7.54 -13.15 1.49
C LEU A 107 -7.86 -13.42 2.96
N SER A 108 -8.59 -12.52 3.59
CA SER A 108 -9.08 -12.66 4.97
C SER A 108 -10.52 -12.16 5.06
N ASP A 109 -11.31 -12.79 5.94
CA ASP A 109 -12.68 -12.40 6.32
C ASP A 109 -12.70 -11.52 7.59
N GLU A 110 -11.61 -11.47 8.34
CA GLU A 110 -11.52 -10.78 9.64
C GLU A 110 -11.34 -9.26 9.52
N ILE A 111 -10.99 -8.78 8.33
CA ILE A 111 -10.73 -7.36 8.11
C ILE A 111 -12.05 -6.66 7.74
N PRO A 112 -12.51 -5.67 8.53
CA PRO A 112 -13.71 -4.93 8.19
C PRO A 112 -13.56 -4.19 6.86
N ILE A 113 -14.54 -4.36 5.98
CA ILE A 113 -14.58 -3.67 4.68
C ILE A 113 -14.77 -2.17 4.94
N GLU A 114 -13.73 -1.38 4.72
CA GLU A 114 -13.82 0.08 4.80
C GLU A 114 -14.47 0.63 3.54
N THR A 115 -15.78 0.91 3.61
CA THR A 115 -16.48 1.62 2.55
C THR A 115 -16.04 3.08 2.47
N ARG A 116 -16.33 3.75 1.32
CA ARG A 116 -16.01 5.17 1.15
C ARG A 116 -16.63 6.04 2.24
N GLU A 117 -17.80 5.66 2.72
CA GLU A 117 -18.52 6.39 3.78
C GLU A 117 -17.85 6.22 5.15
N THR A 118 -17.42 5.00 5.50
CA THR A 118 -16.71 4.75 6.75
C THR A 118 -15.36 5.47 6.79
N ARG A 119 -14.62 5.50 5.66
CA ARG A 119 -13.38 6.30 5.52
C ARG A 119 -13.65 7.79 5.67
N LYS A 120 -14.76 8.31 5.11
CA LYS A 120 -15.12 9.71 5.23
C LYS A 120 -15.46 10.07 6.69
N LYS A 121 -16.27 9.26 7.36
CA LYS A 121 -16.62 9.43 8.79
C LYS A 121 -15.36 9.39 9.67
N LYS A 122 -14.44 8.44 9.43
CA LYS A 122 -13.18 8.31 10.17
C LYS A 122 -12.30 9.56 10.00
N ARG A 123 -12.14 10.06 8.77
CA ARG A 123 -11.40 11.31 8.49
C ARG A 123 -12.05 12.54 9.13
N GLU A 124 -13.36 12.62 9.17
CA GLU A 124 -14.08 13.71 9.83
C GLU A 124 -13.91 13.65 11.35
N GLN A 125 -13.95 12.47 11.94
CA GLN A 125 -13.68 12.25 13.36
C GLN A 125 -12.24 12.62 13.74
N GLU A 126 -11.26 12.18 12.94
CA GLU A 126 -9.84 12.55 13.13
C GLU A 126 -9.62 14.07 13.03
N LYS A 127 -10.28 14.73 12.07
CA LYS A 127 -10.21 16.20 11.94
C LYS A 127 -10.84 16.91 13.14
N LYS A 128 -11.97 16.40 13.64
CA LYS A 128 -12.63 16.96 14.85
C LYS A 128 -11.75 16.76 16.09
N ALA A 129 -11.19 15.56 16.27
CA ALA A 129 -10.27 15.27 17.37
C ALA A 129 -9.00 16.15 17.33
N LYS A 130 -8.39 16.31 16.15
CA LYS A 130 -7.25 17.23 15.98
C LYS A 130 -7.62 18.69 16.29
N LYS A 131 -8.81 19.13 15.88
CA LYS A 131 -9.27 20.49 16.14
C LYS A 131 -9.54 20.75 17.62
N GLN A 132 -10.07 19.75 18.34
CA GLN A 132 -10.26 19.81 19.79
C GLN A 132 -8.92 19.78 20.54
N ALA A 133 -7.96 18.96 20.10
CA ALA A 133 -6.62 18.93 20.70
C ALA A 133 -5.86 20.25 20.50
N THR A 134 -6.02 20.91 19.36
CA THR A 134 -5.40 22.22 19.11
C THR A 134 -6.07 23.36 19.89
N SER A 135 -7.40 23.32 20.09
CA SER A 135 -8.10 24.31 20.92
C SER A 135 -7.74 24.16 22.41
N ALA A 136 -7.66 22.95 22.93
CA ALA A 136 -7.23 22.68 24.30
C ALA A 136 -5.76 23.10 24.56
N ALA A 137 -4.89 22.96 23.57
CA ALA A 137 -3.49 23.39 23.65
C ALA A 137 -3.35 24.92 23.64
N SER A 138 -4.24 25.64 22.94
CA SER A 138 -4.25 27.13 22.94
C SER A 138 -4.79 27.73 24.23
N GLU A 139 -5.72 27.08 24.91
CA GLU A 139 -6.24 27.54 26.20
C GLU A 139 -5.24 27.35 27.34
N SER A 140 -4.41 26.29 27.29
CA SER A 140 -3.36 26.08 28.30
C SER A 140 -2.18 27.06 28.19
N SER A 141 -1.95 27.67 27.03
CA SER A 141 -0.85 28.62 26.81
C SER A 141 -1.17 30.04 27.23
N THR A 142 -2.44 30.42 27.41
CA THR A 142 -2.86 31.76 27.87
C THR A 142 -2.87 31.90 29.38
N ALA A 143 -2.82 30.81 30.15
CA ALA A 143 -2.81 30.83 31.60
C ALA A 143 -1.44 31.05 32.26
N SER A 144 -0.33 31.03 31.52
CA SER A 144 1.04 31.13 32.05
C SER A 144 1.75 32.47 31.74
N ALA A 145 1.12 33.43 31.08
CA ALA A 145 1.70 34.70 30.69
C ALA A 145 1.39 35.86 31.67
N GLY A 146 1.59 35.67 32.95
CA GLY A 146 1.30 36.66 34.02
C GLY A 146 2.48 36.85 34.99
N LYS A 147 3.75 36.94 34.55
CA LYS A 147 4.84 37.44 35.42
C LYS A 147 5.93 38.11 34.58
N LYS A 148 5.90 39.45 34.51
CA LYS A 148 6.98 40.26 33.96
C LYS A 148 8.21 40.15 34.87
N PRO A 149 9.42 39.85 34.38
CA PRO A 149 10.66 40.15 35.10
C PRO A 149 11.18 41.54 34.72
N ALA A 150 11.69 42.20 35.74
CA ALA A 150 12.19 43.54 35.75
C ALA A 150 13.46 43.77 34.89
N LYS A 151 13.52 44.97 34.39
CA LYS A 151 14.55 45.67 33.64
C LYS A 151 15.91 45.63 34.34
N THR A 152 16.93 45.00 33.80
CA THR A 152 18.33 45.21 34.18
C THR A 152 19.12 45.86 33.05
N LYS A 153 19.91 46.87 33.49
CA LYS A 153 20.61 47.89 32.72
C LYS A 153 21.73 47.31 31.80
N ARG A 154 21.80 47.96 30.63
CA ARG A 154 22.94 47.92 29.73
C ARG A 154 24.23 48.35 30.41
N THR A 155 25.31 47.61 30.26
CA THR A 155 26.67 48.16 30.36
C THR A 155 27.42 47.88 29.06
N ALA A 156 28.20 48.88 28.68
CA ALA A 156 28.80 49.08 27.39
C ALA A 156 30.05 48.24 27.14
N LYS A 157 30.31 48.08 25.81
CA LYS A 157 31.54 47.61 25.19
C LYS A 157 32.79 48.42 25.65
N PRO A 158 34.02 47.84 25.56
CA PRO A 158 34.98 48.49 24.68
C PRO A 158 35.64 47.52 23.65
N LYS A 159 36.07 48.19 22.56
CA LYS A 159 36.87 47.69 21.46
C LYS A 159 38.31 47.36 21.93
N LYS A 160 38.86 46.30 21.41
CA LYS A 160 40.18 46.29 20.70
C LYS A 160 40.19 45.11 19.74
#